data_1f93ae3c7a8e992c6d51de19825ce12b
#
_entry.id   1f93ae3c7a8e992c6d51de19825ce12b
#
_cell.length_a   1.000
_cell.length_b   1.000
_cell.length_c   1.000
_cell.angle_alpha   90.00
_cell.angle_beta   90.00
_cell.angle_gamma   90.00
#
_symmetry.space_group_name_H-M   'P 1'
#
loop_
_entity.id
_entity.type
_entity.pdbx_description
1 polymer ?
#
loop_
_entity_poly.entity_id
_entity_poly.type
_entity_poly.pdbx_seq_one_letter_code
_entity_poly.pdbx_strand_id
1 'polypeptide(L)'
;VDIVRLDAVPYIWKQLGTNCRNLPQVHTIVRMMRMICEIVCPGVLLLGEVVMAPEKVVPYFGTLEKPECHILYNVTTMASTWHTVATKDVSLLRRQLDILGSLPKEYIFQNYLRCHDDIGWGLDYDFLKNFSIDEVSHKKFLNDFFTGKYPDTFGRGELYNDDPRLGDARLCGTTASLCGIEKYGFEGNVVGVDRSVRYDITLHAFMLSQSGIPVIYSGDEIGQVNDYSYKDDPDKAVDSRYLHRGEFNWSLAPNRNIAD
;
A
#
# COMPACT_ATOMS: atom_id res chain seq x y z
N VAL A 1 16.54 -2.89 -18.38
CA VAL A 1 15.85 -2.86 -17.06
C VAL A 1 16.42 -1.71 -16.27
N ASP A 2 15.57 -0.80 -15.83
CA ASP A 2 15.99 0.41 -15.12
C ASP A 2 15.84 0.26 -13.60
N ILE A 3 14.81 -0.50 -13.15
CA ILE A 3 14.54 -0.77 -11.75
C ILE A 3 14.32 -2.27 -11.56
N VAL A 4 15.00 -2.85 -10.57
CA VAL A 4 14.77 -4.23 -10.10
C VAL A 4 14.06 -4.17 -8.74
N ARG A 5 12.84 -4.70 -8.68
CA ARG A 5 12.12 -4.86 -7.42
C ARG A 5 12.60 -6.11 -6.70
N LEU A 6 13.04 -5.94 -5.49
CA LEU A 6 13.38 -7.02 -4.57
C LEU A 6 12.16 -7.33 -3.71
N ASP A 7 11.57 -8.48 -3.96
CA ASP A 7 10.36 -8.95 -3.27
C ASP A 7 10.67 -9.43 -1.86
N ALA A 8 9.78 -9.13 -0.92
CA ALA A 8 9.80 -9.63 0.46
C ALA A 8 11.19 -9.58 1.13
N VAL A 9 11.96 -8.53 0.90
CA VAL A 9 13.37 -8.38 1.30
C VAL A 9 13.64 -8.82 2.74
N PRO A 10 12.83 -8.45 3.75
CA PRO A 10 13.10 -8.83 5.14
C PRO A 10 13.17 -10.33 5.41
N TYR A 11 12.69 -11.16 4.51
CA TYR A 11 12.51 -12.60 4.68
C TYR A 11 13.47 -13.47 3.86
N ILE A 12 14.39 -12.87 3.09
CA ILE A 12 15.28 -13.63 2.18
C ILE A 12 16.29 -14.53 2.90
N TRP A 13 16.57 -14.30 4.19
CA TRP A 13 17.41 -15.16 5.00
C TRP A 13 16.60 -15.99 5.99
N LYS A 14 16.83 -17.31 6.00
CA LYS A 14 16.16 -18.25 6.90
C LYS A 14 17.16 -18.81 7.90
N GLN A 15 16.82 -18.77 9.18
CA GLN A 15 17.65 -19.27 10.26
C GLN A 15 16.78 -19.92 11.35
N LEU A 16 17.02 -21.21 11.62
CA LEU A 16 16.33 -21.94 12.67
C LEU A 16 16.50 -21.25 14.04
N GLY A 17 15.45 -21.27 14.85
CA GLY A 17 15.43 -20.61 16.17
C GLY A 17 15.22 -19.11 16.13
N THR A 18 14.93 -18.53 14.95
CA THR A 18 14.57 -17.13 14.78
C THR A 18 13.21 -17.00 14.12
N ASN A 19 12.68 -15.75 14.06
CA ASN A 19 11.47 -15.46 13.29
C ASN A 19 11.71 -15.35 11.77
N CYS A 20 12.94 -15.57 11.30
CA CYS A 20 13.34 -15.46 9.89
C CYS A 20 12.99 -14.09 9.26
N ARG A 21 12.99 -13.02 10.02
CA ARG A 21 12.58 -11.69 9.59
C ARG A 21 13.59 -10.66 10.03
N ASN A 22 14.01 -9.79 9.11
CA ASN A 22 14.85 -8.62 9.41
C ASN A 22 16.18 -8.99 10.08
N LEU A 23 16.77 -10.12 9.69
CA LEU A 23 18.03 -10.60 10.24
C LEU A 23 19.23 -9.85 9.61
N PRO A 24 20.37 -9.71 10.32
CA PRO A 24 21.54 -8.99 9.81
C PRO A 24 22.06 -9.49 8.46
N GLN A 25 21.89 -10.78 8.17
CA GLN A 25 22.29 -11.39 6.90
C GLN A 25 21.50 -10.85 5.70
N VAL A 26 20.25 -10.43 5.92
CA VAL A 26 19.42 -9.80 4.89
C VAL A 26 20.12 -8.53 4.37
N HIS A 27 20.57 -7.67 5.26
CA HIS A 27 21.29 -6.43 4.93
C HIS A 27 22.59 -6.73 4.16
N THR A 28 23.32 -7.79 4.55
CA THR A 28 24.54 -8.21 3.84
C THR A 28 24.24 -8.64 2.41
N ILE A 29 23.15 -9.38 2.19
CA ILE A 29 22.73 -9.84 0.86
C ILE A 29 22.31 -8.64 0.00
N VAL A 30 21.52 -7.71 0.55
CA VAL A 30 21.09 -6.51 -0.20
C VAL A 30 22.26 -5.65 -0.60
N ARG A 31 23.27 -5.44 0.29
CA ARG A 31 24.52 -4.74 -0.04
C ARG A 31 25.28 -5.43 -1.15
N MET A 32 25.39 -6.76 -1.10
CA MET A 32 26.04 -7.53 -2.16
C MET A 32 25.33 -7.34 -3.50
N MET A 33 24.00 -7.40 -3.53
CA MET A 33 23.20 -7.12 -4.73
C MET A 33 23.45 -5.71 -5.25
N ARG A 34 23.49 -4.72 -4.34
CA ARG A 34 23.78 -3.32 -4.68
C ARG A 34 25.16 -3.20 -5.33
N MET A 35 26.20 -3.76 -4.72
CA MET A 35 27.57 -3.71 -5.23
C MET A 35 27.68 -4.40 -6.61
N ILE A 36 27.01 -5.53 -6.79
CA ILE A 36 26.97 -6.23 -8.09
C ILE A 36 26.35 -5.32 -9.16
N CYS A 37 25.20 -4.70 -8.87
CA CYS A 37 24.56 -3.80 -9.81
C CYS A 37 25.45 -2.60 -10.16
N GLU A 38 26.13 -2.00 -9.20
CA GLU A 38 27.04 -0.87 -9.44
C GLU A 38 28.22 -1.21 -10.35
N ILE A 39 28.67 -2.46 -10.34
CA ILE A 39 29.78 -2.94 -11.18
C ILE A 39 29.29 -3.37 -12.56
N VAL A 40 28.21 -4.16 -12.63
CA VAL A 40 27.79 -4.86 -13.85
C VAL A 40 26.77 -4.05 -14.64
N CYS A 41 25.91 -3.28 -13.95
CA CYS A 41 24.82 -2.50 -14.56
C CYS A 41 24.54 -1.22 -13.76
N PRO A 42 25.46 -0.25 -13.75
CA PRO A 42 25.43 0.90 -12.86
C PRO A 42 24.22 1.84 -13.02
N GLY A 43 23.45 1.68 -14.10
CA GLY A 43 22.19 2.43 -14.29
C GLY A 43 20.96 1.76 -13.66
N VAL A 44 21.09 0.56 -13.06
CA VAL A 44 19.96 -0.14 -12.46
C VAL A 44 19.77 0.25 -11.02
N LEU A 45 18.54 0.59 -10.66
CA LEU A 45 18.12 0.93 -9.30
C LEU A 45 17.50 -0.30 -8.60
N LEU A 46 17.78 -0.48 -7.32
CA LEU A 46 17.14 -1.50 -6.47
C LEU A 46 15.97 -0.87 -5.70
N LEU A 47 14.79 -1.40 -5.91
CA LEU A 47 13.57 -1.06 -5.17
C LEU A 47 13.27 -2.19 -4.18
N GLY A 48 13.38 -1.92 -2.89
CA GLY A 48 13.09 -2.91 -1.84
C GLY A 48 11.65 -2.86 -1.36
N GLU A 49 11.00 -4.02 -1.33
CA GLU A 49 9.73 -4.16 -0.66
C GLU A 49 9.95 -4.55 0.80
N VAL A 50 9.66 -3.60 1.70
CA VAL A 50 9.82 -3.74 3.15
C VAL A 50 8.54 -3.25 3.84
N VAL A 51 7.65 -4.18 4.19
CA VAL A 51 6.37 -3.85 4.85
C VAL A 51 6.54 -3.95 6.36
N MET A 52 6.92 -2.83 6.98
CA MET A 52 7.19 -2.71 8.42
C MET A 52 6.89 -1.31 8.93
N ALA A 53 6.96 -1.12 10.26
CA ALA A 53 6.95 0.21 10.87
C ALA A 53 8.14 1.06 10.39
N PRO A 54 8.02 2.41 10.38
CA PRO A 54 8.98 3.32 9.75
C PRO A 54 10.43 3.10 10.18
N GLU A 55 10.66 2.93 11.47
CA GLU A 55 12.00 2.73 12.05
C GLU A 55 12.68 1.44 11.57
N LYS A 56 11.92 0.47 11.07
CA LYS A 56 12.41 -0.79 10.52
C LYS A 56 12.61 -0.76 9.01
N VAL A 57 11.95 0.17 8.33
CA VAL A 57 12.07 0.36 6.88
C VAL A 57 13.34 1.12 6.53
N VAL A 58 13.59 2.24 7.20
CA VAL A 58 14.70 3.16 6.91
C VAL A 58 16.07 2.47 6.85
N PRO A 59 16.43 1.51 7.72
CA PRO A 59 17.71 0.81 7.65
C PRO A 59 18.01 0.11 6.31
N TYR A 60 17.00 -0.18 5.50
CA TYR A 60 17.17 -0.80 4.18
C TYR A 60 17.66 0.16 3.07
N PHE A 61 17.79 1.45 3.35
CA PHE A 61 18.61 2.35 2.53
C PHE A 61 20.10 2.13 2.77
N GLY A 62 20.46 1.58 3.93
CA GLY A 62 21.83 1.46 4.38
C GLY A 62 22.42 2.79 4.85
N THR A 63 23.72 2.94 4.69
CA THR A 63 24.48 4.17 4.96
C THR A 63 25.28 4.58 3.73
N LEU A 64 25.87 5.76 3.72
CA LEU A 64 26.77 6.20 2.63
C LEU A 64 27.92 5.22 2.39
N GLU A 65 28.46 4.64 3.45
CA GLU A 65 29.55 3.65 3.37
C GLU A 65 29.08 2.23 3.03
N LYS A 66 27.84 1.92 3.34
CA LYS A 66 27.22 0.60 3.17
C LYS A 66 25.83 0.76 2.58
N PRO A 67 25.71 1.22 1.33
CA PRO A 67 24.42 1.44 0.69
C PRO A 67 23.69 0.13 0.43
N GLU A 68 22.37 0.16 0.56
CA GLU A 68 21.46 -0.96 0.29
C GLU A 68 20.48 -0.61 -0.85
N CYS A 69 19.19 -0.57 -0.61
CA CYS A 69 18.22 -0.19 -1.65
C CYS A 69 18.35 1.28 -2.04
N HIS A 70 18.09 1.58 -3.30
CA HIS A 70 18.00 2.96 -3.78
C HIS A 70 16.63 3.56 -3.46
N ILE A 71 15.59 2.72 -3.51
CA ILE A 71 14.19 3.11 -3.37
C ILE A 71 13.53 2.11 -2.44
N LEU A 72 12.65 2.58 -1.57
CA LEU A 72 11.80 1.72 -0.72
C LEU A 72 10.33 2.09 -0.88
N TYR A 73 9.45 1.10 -0.69
CA TYR A 73 8.01 1.33 -0.64
C TYR A 73 7.63 2.22 0.55
N ASN A 74 6.83 3.26 0.32
CA ASN A 74 6.30 4.12 1.37
C ASN A 74 5.03 3.51 2.00
N VAL A 75 5.18 2.31 2.55
CA VAL A 75 4.07 1.50 3.08
C VAL A 75 3.36 2.20 4.22
N THR A 76 4.09 2.78 5.16
CA THR A 76 3.50 3.42 6.34
C THR A 76 2.69 4.65 5.97
N THR A 77 3.14 5.45 4.99
CA THR A 77 2.36 6.60 4.51
C THR A 77 1.10 6.14 3.79
N MET A 78 1.19 5.11 2.96
CA MET A 78 0.04 4.49 2.31
C MET A 78 -0.98 4.02 3.36
N ALA A 79 -0.56 3.22 4.33
CA ALA A 79 -1.44 2.72 5.39
C ALA A 79 -2.01 3.87 6.27
N SER A 80 -1.21 4.89 6.59
CA SER A 80 -1.67 6.08 7.35
C SER A 80 -2.66 6.93 6.57
N THR A 81 -2.56 6.96 5.24
CA THR A 81 -3.56 7.62 4.38
C THR A 81 -4.91 6.92 4.50
N TRP A 82 -4.95 5.61 4.33
CA TRP A 82 -6.20 4.84 4.50
C TRP A 82 -6.73 4.88 5.94
N HIS A 83 -5.84 4.88 6.94
CA HIS A 83 -6.23 5.13 8.32
C HIS A 83 -6.96 6.48 8.47
N THR A 84 -6.40 7.54 7.89
CA THR A 84 -7.02 8.88 7.91
C THR A 84 -8.39 8.90 7.24
N VAL A 85 -8.57 8.14 6.14
CA VAL A 85 -9.88 7.98 5.48
C VAL A 85 -10.91 7.38 6.43
N ALA A 86 -10.54 6.33 7.17
CA ALA A 86 -11.46 5.63 8.06
C ALA A 86 -11.76 6.40 9.36
N THR A 87 -10.75 6.98 9.97
CA THR A 87 -10.85 7.64 11.29
C THR A 87 -11.19 9.11 11.21
N LYS A 88 -10.93 9.77 10.05
CA LYS A 88 -10.97 11.23 9.86
C LYS A 88 -10.00 11.98 10.79
N ASP A 89 -8.97 11.29 11.27
CA ASP A 89 -7.90 11.83 12.10
C ASP A 89 -6.57 11.81 11.33
N VAL A 90 -5.98 12.99 11.17
CA VAL A 90 -4.71 13.18 10.43
C VAL A 90 -3.47 13.06 11.30
N SER A 91 -3.61 12.85 12.61
CA SER A 91 -2.49 12.91 13.57
C SER A 91 -1.41 11.90 13.23
N LEU A 92 -1.79 10.65 12.93
CA LEU A 92 -0.85 9.60 12.55
C LEU A 92 -0.16 9.90 11.21
N LEU A 93 -0.91 10.34 10.21
CA LEU A 93 -0.38 10.71 8.89
C LEU A 93 0.60 11.90 9.01
N ARG A 94 0.24 12.93 9.79
CA ARG A 94 1.10 14.08 10.04
C ARG A 94 2.41 13.65 10.67
N ARG A 95 2.36 12.82 11.73
CA ARG A 95 3.56 12.26 12.36
C ARG A 95 4.44 11.50 11.35
N GLN A 96 3.82 10.70 10.49
CA GLN A 96 4.56 9.97 9.45
C GLN A 96 5.26 10.92 8.47
N LEU A 97 4.59 12.00 8.06
CA LEU A 97 5.18 13.02 7.19
C LEU A 97 6.33 13.78 7.89
N ASP A 98 6.20 14.07 9.18
CA ASP A 98 7.27 14.68 9.97
C ASP A 98 8.50 13.76 10.05
N ILE A 99 8.31 12.45 10.23
CA ILE A 99 9.40 11.46 10.19
C ILE A 99 10.08 11.48 8.82
N LEU A 100 9.31 11.39 7.73
CA LEU A 100 9.87 11.41 6.38
C LEU A 100 10.61 12.71 6.08
N GLY A 101 10.07 13.85 6.53
CA GLY A 101 10.69 15.16 6.37
C GLY A 101 12.03 15.33 7.12
N SER A 102 12.27 14.51 8.14
CA SER A 102 13.51 14.49 8.90
C SER A 102 14.61 13.59 8.29
N LEU A 103 14.26 12.75 7.32
CA LEU A 103 15.20 11.83 6.68
C LEU A 103 16.11 12.54 5.66
N PRO A 104 17.30 11.98 5.36
CA PRO A 104 18.14 12.45 4.28
C PRO A 104 17.38 12.52 2.96
N LYS A 105 17.65 13.56 2.15
CA LYS A 105 16.96 13.76 0.86
C LYS A 105 17.29 12.70 -0.19
N GLU A 106 18.38 11.97 0.02
CA GLU A 106 18.85 10.86 -0.80
C GLU A 106 17.97 9.60 -0.63
N TYR A 107 17.18 9.54 0.42
CA TYR A 107 16.27 8.42 0.68
C TYR A 107 14.99 8.61 -0.12
N ILE A 108 14.87 7.85 -1.20
CA ILE A 108 13.78 7.96 -2.16
C ILE A 108 12.73 6.90 -1.86
N PHE A 109 11.50 7.35 -1.65
CA PHE A 109 10.37 6.45 -1.46
C PHE A 109 9.51 6.35 -2.73
N GLN A 110 8.98 5.14 -2.98
CA GLN A 110 7.89 4.94 -3.91
C GLN A 110 6.57 5.20 -3.20
N ASN A 111 5.86 6.23 -3.63
CA ASN A 111 4.56 6.63 -3.08
C ASN A 111 3.43 5.99 -3.88
N TYR A 112 2.43 5.45 -3.19
CA TYR A 112 1.29 4.77 -3.82
C TYR A 112 0.12 4.70 -2.86
N LEU A 113 -1.10 4.50 -3.37
CA LEU A 113 -2.30 4.25 -2.57
C LEU A 113 -2.60 2.76 -2.44
N ARG A 114 -2.30 1.99 -3.47
CA ARG A 114 -2.36 0.52 -3.51
C ARG A 114 -1.40 -0.04 -4.54
N CYS A 115 -1.18 -1.33 -4.51
CA CYS A 115 -0.41 -2.06 -5.53
C CYS A 115 -1.11 -3.40 -5.86
N HIS A 116 -0.39 -4.34 -6.45
CA HIS A 116 -0.89 -5.68 -6.75
C HIS A 116 -1.10 -6.55 -5.50
N ASP A 117 -0.52 -6.16 -4.37
CA ASP A 117 -0.69 -6.84 -3.09
C ASP A 117 -1.77 -6.18 -2.23
N ASP A 118 -2.11 -6.84 -1.14
CA ASP A 118 -3.03 -6.35 -0.13
C ASP A 118 -2.51 -5.09 0.58
N ILE A 119 -3.43 -4.30 1.11
CA ILE A 119 -3.13 -3.18 2.00
C ILE A 119 -2.93 -3.72 3.41
N GLY A 120 -1.66 -3.76 3.84
CA GLY A 120 -1.29 -4.14 5.20
C GLY A 120 -1.28 -2.93 6.14
N TRP A 121 -1.71 -3.16 7.40
CA TRP A 121 -1.77 -2.12 8.41
C TRP A 121 -0.41 -1.95 9.14
N GLY A 122 0.63 -1.58 8.38
CA GLY A 122 1.98 -1.24 8.90
C GLY A 122 2.03 0.14 9.56
N LEU A 123 1.16 0.37 10.55
CA LEU A 123 1.04 1.64 11.27
C LEU A 123 2.00 1.73 12.46
N ASP A 124 2.29 2.96 12.91
CA ASP A 124 3.04 3.22 14.15
C ASP A 124 2.15 2.97 15.38
N TYR A 125 2.00 1.70 15.76
CA TYR A 125 1.20 1.33 16.92
C TYR A 125 1.83 1.75 18.25
N ASP A 126 3.13 2.00 18.32
CA ASP A 126 3.75 2.54 19.53
C ASP A 126 3.31 3.99 19.76
N PHE A 127 3.13 4.76 18.70
CA PHE A 127 2.50 6.08 18.80
C PHE A 127 1.00 5.97 19.14
N LEU A 128 0.25 5.10 18.49
CA LEU A 128 -1.18 4.94 18.69
C LEU A 128 -1.56 4.48 20.12
N LYS A 129 -0.70 3.75 20.80
CA LYS A 129 -0.85 3.40 22.23
C LYS A 129 -1.00 4.62 23.14
N ASN A 130 -0.39 5.76 22.78
CA ASN A 130 -0.56 7.01 23.56
C ASN A 130 -2.02 7.52 23.56
N PHE A 131 -2.82 7.08 22.62
CA PHE A 131 -4.24 7.39 22.49
C PHE A 131 -5.14 6.23 22.97
N SER A 132 -4.57 5.26 23.69
CA SER A 132 -5.26 4.06 24.15
C SER A 132 -5.85 3.21 23.02
N ILE A 133 -5.23 3.23 21.84
CA ILE A 133 -5.66 2.46 20.69
C ILE A 133 -4.97 1.08 20.74
N ASP A 134 -5.79 0.03 20.88
CA ASP A 134 -5.35 -1.35 20.79
C ASP A 134 -5.18 -1.79 19.34
N GLU A 135 -4.06 -2.43 19.03
CA GLU A 135 -3.70 -2.80 17.65
C GLU A 135 -4.71 -3.73 16.99
N VAL A 136 -5.16 -4.78 17.69
CA VAL A 136 -6.05 -5.80 17.10
C VAL A 136 -7.44 -5.22 16.84
N SER A 137 -8.00 -4.55 17.85
CA SER A 137 -9.32 -3.90 17.74
C SER A 137 -9.33 -2.81 16.66
N HIS A 138 -8.22 -2.07 16.54
CA HIS A 138 -8.09 -1.01 15.57
C HIS A 138 -7.98 -1.54 14.14
N LYS A 139 -7.15 -2.56 13.90
CA LYS A 139 -7.07 -3.25 12.60
C LYS A 139 -8.42 -3.81 12.20
N LYS A 140 -9.15 -4.41 13.15
CA LYS A 140 -10.52 -4.88 12.90
C LYS A 140 -11.45 -3.75 12.49
N PHE A 141 -11.41 -2.60 13.17
CA PHE A 141 -12.22 -1.43 12.81
C PHE A 141 -11.91 -0.97 11.38
N LEU A 142 -10.63 -0.84 11.00
CA LEU A 142 -10.22 -0.43 9.66
C LEU A 142 -10.73 -1.41 8.60
N ASN A 143 -10.60 -2.71 8.86
CA ASN A 143 -11.09 -3.76 7.98
C ASN A 143 -12.62 -3.71 7.84
N ASP A 144 -13.36 -3.59 8.94
CA ASP A 144 -14.81 -3.50 8.92
C ASP A 144 -15.29 -2.23 8.18
N PHE A 145 -14.56 -1.10 8.34
CA PHE A 145 -14.85 0.13 7.62
C PHE A 145 -14.75 -0.04 6.10
N PHE A 146 -13.65 -0.58 5.61
CA PHE A 146 -13.42 -0.69 4.16
C PHE A 146 -14.11 -1.88 3.50
N THR A 147 -14.58 -2.87 4.27
CA THR A 147 -15.40 -3.98 3.75
C THR A 147 -16.91 -3.71 3.83
N GLY A 148 -17.32 -2.53 4.28
CA GLY A 148 -18.72 -2.17 4.40
C GLY A 148 -19.46 -2.84 5.57
N LYS A 149 -18.75 -3.49 6.48
CA LYS A 149 -19.31 -4.11 7.70
C LYS A 149 -19.57 -3.09 8.81
N TYR A 150 -18.84 -1.98 8.81
CA TYR A 150 -19.08 -0.89 9.74
C TYR A 150 -20.25 -0.02 9.24
N PRO A 151 -21.18 0.43 10.13
CA PRO A 151 -22.36 1.20 9.72
C PRO A 151 -22.00 2.46 8.93
N ASP A 152 -22.81 2.79 7.94
CA ASP A 152 -22.71 4.01 7.11
C ASP A 152 -21.41 4.17 6.33
N THR A 153 -20.63 3.10 6.14
CA THR A 153 -19.42 3.13 5.34
C THR A 153 -19.67 2.86 3.85
N PHE A 154 -18.73 3.31 3.05
CA PHE A 154 -18.82 3.27 1.59
C PHE A 154 -17.88 2.25 0.94
N GLY A 155 -16.90 1.72 1.67
CA GLY A 155 -15.92 0.78 1.14
C GLY A 155 -16.54 -0.54 0.70
N ARG A 156 -15.95 -1.15 -0.33
CA ARG A 156 -16.33 -2.44 -0.92
C ARG A 156 -15.12 -3.36 -1.08
N GLY A 157 -14.21 -3.33 -0.11
CA GLY A 157 -13.07 -4.24 -0.08
C GLY A 157 -13.41 -5.65 0.39
N GLU A 158 -12.45 -6.55 0.24
CA GLU A 158 -12.46 -7.90 0.82
C GLU A 158 -11.21 -8.12 1.67
N LEU A 159 -11.26 -9.09 2.60
CA LEU A 159 -10.13 -9.40 3.46
C LEU A 159 -9.26 -10.50 2.85
N TYR A 160 -7.97 -10.36 3.02
CA TYR A 160 -6.96 -11.36 2.71
C TYR A 160 -6.31 -11.87 4.01
N ASN A 161 -6.07 -13.18 4.12
CA ASN A 161 -5.56 -13.83 5.32
C ASN A 161 -6.38 -13.53 6.58
N ASP A 162 -7.70 -13.63 6.47
CA ASP A 162 -8.63 -13.42 7.59
C ASP A 162 -8.58 -14.62 8.55
N ASP A 163 -7.48 -14.73 9.31
CA ASP A 163 -7.37 -15.69 10.41
C ASP A 163 -7.68 -14.98 11.73
N PRO A 164 -8.84 -15.28 12.36
CA PRO A 164 -9.25 -14.63 13.60
C PRO A 164 -8.26 -14.82 14.77
N ARG A 165 -7.43 -15.87 14.71
CA ARG A 165 -6.42 -16.14 15.74
C ARG A 165 -5.24 -15.17 15.67
N LEU A 166 -4.95 -14.65 14.47
CA LEU A 166 -3.82 -13.76 14.24
C LEU A 166 -4.21 -12.29 14.34
N GLY A 167 -5.48 -11.94 14.07
CA GLY A 167 -5.95 -10.56 14.03
C GLY A 167 -5.21 -9.68 13.02
N ASP A 168 -4.66 -10.28 11.96
CA ASP A 168 -3.78 -9.62 11.00
C ASP A 168 -4.35 -9.68 9.56
N ALA A 169 -5.68 -9.72 9.46
CA ALA A 169 -6.35 -9.63 8.17
C ALA A 169 -5.97 -8.33 7.45
N ARG A 170 -5.74 -8.43 6.15
CA ARG A 170 -5.33 -7.33 5.28
C ARG A 170 -6.42 -7.04 4.26
N LEU A 171 -6.42 -5.83 3.74
CA LEU A 171 -7.48 -5.32 2.89
C LEU A 171 -7.11 -5.43 1.40
N CYS A 172 -8.06 -5.90 0.58
CA CYS A 172 -8.02 -5.88 -0.87
C CYS A 172 -9.13 -4.99 -1.43
N GLY A 173 -8.85 -4.26 -2.49
CA GLY A 173 -9.82 -3.41 -3.19
C GLY A 173 -9.13 -2.40 -4.09
N THR A 174 -9.83 -1.94 -5.13
CA THR A 174 -9.40 -0.80 -5.94
C THR A 174 -9.64 0.51 -5.20
N THR A 175 -8.92 1.59 -5.52
CA THR A 175 -9.15 2.89 -4.88
C THR A 175 -10.58 3.36 -5.09
N ALA A 176 -11.12 3.17 -6.31
CA ALA A 176 -12.50 3.49 -6.64
C ALA A 176 -13.52 2.79 -5.71
N SER A 177 -13.33 1.50 -5.46
CA SER A 177 -14.22 0.72 -4.60
C SER A 177 -14.06 1.07 -3.13
N LEU A 178 -12.83 1.36 -2.69
CA LEU A 178 -12.55 1.78 -1.31
C LEU A 178 -13.00 3.22 -1.02
N CYS A 179 -13.05 4.10 -2.05
CA CYS A 179 -13.54 5.47 -1.93
C CYS A 179 -15.06 5.62 -2.11
N GLY A 180 -15.76 4.55 -2.49
CA GLY A 180 -17.22 4.52 -2.56
C GLY A 180 -17.81 4.68 -3.96
N ILE A 181 -17.00 4.83 -5.01
CA ILE A 181 -17.49 4.94 -6.41
C ILE A 181 -18.34 3.73 -6.75
N GLU A 182 -17.87 2.53 -6.42
CA GLU A 182 -18.60 1.28 -6.65
C GLU A 182 -19.95 1.25 -5.93
N LYS A 183 -19.95 1.55 -4.62
CA LYS A 183 -21.18 1.55 -3.80
C LYS A 183 -22.24 2.46 -4.40
N TYR A 184 -21.89 3.72 -4.57
CA TYR A 184 -22.83 4.74 -5.01
C TYR A 184 -23.25 4.55 -6.49
N GLY A 185 -22.34 4.02 -7.31
CA GLY A 185 -22.68 3.62 -8.69
C GLY A 185 -23.73 2.52 -8.71
N PHE A 186 -23.59 1.51 -7.87
CA PHE A 186 -24.57 0.41 -7.76
C PHE A 186 -25.91 0.86 -7.21
N GLU A 187 -25.92 1.85 -6.32
CA GLU A 187 -27.14 2.46 -5.75
C GLU A 187 -27.80 3.48 -6.69
N GLY A 188 -27.20 3.79 -7.85
CA GLY A 188 -27.68 4.84 -8.76
C GLY A 188 -27.58 6.26 -8.15
N ASN A 189 -26.76 6.45 -7.13
CA ASN A 189 -26.60 7.71 -6.42
C ASN A 189 -25.53 8.59 -7.11
N VAL A 190 -25.94 9.37 -8.11
CA VAL A 190 -25.04 10.24 -8.90
C VAL A 190 -24.25 11.23 -8.03
N VAL A 191 -24.89 11.83 -7.02
CA VAL A 191 -24.23 12.76 -6.09
C VAL A 191 -23.17 12.04 -5.26
N GLY A 192 -23.46 10.81 -4.83
CA GLY A 192 -22.52 9.96 -4.12
C GLY A 192 -21.31 9.62 -4.99
N VAL A 193 -21.54 9.26 -6.26
CA VAL A 193 -20.47 8.98 -7.23
C VAL A 193 -19.58 10.21 -7.43
N ASP A 194 -20.14 11.38 -7.75
CA ASP A 194 -19.36 12.63 -7.94
C ASP A 194 -18.48 12.93 -6.72
N ARG A 195 -19.05 12.84 -5.51
CA ARG A 195 -18.28 13.04 -4.27
C ARG A 195 -17.16 12.01 -4.13
N SER A 196 -17.40 10.75 -4.43
CA SER A 196 -16.42 9.67 -4.31
C SER A 196 -15.29 9.81 -5.32
N VAL A 197 -15.58 10.22 -6.55
CA VAL A 197 -14.57 10.54 -7.58
C VAL A 197 -13.68 11.69 -7.12
N ARG A 198 -14.25 12.78 -6.62
CA ARG A 198 -13.47 13.92 -6.08
C ARG A 198 -12.61 13.50 -4.90
N TYR A 199 -13.11 12.58 -4.08
CA TYR A 199 -12.37 12.07 -2.94
C TYR A 199 -11.18 11.22 -3.38
N ASP A 200 -11.37 10.32 -4.34
CA ASP A 200 -10.32 9.49 -4.92
C ASP A 200 -9.25 10.35 -5.60
N ILE A 201 -9.65 11.35 -6.39
CA ILE A 201 -8.75 12.37 -6.97
C ILE A 201 -7.95 13.10 -5.86
N THR A 202 -8.58 13.44 -4.73
CA THR A 202 -7.90 14.12 -3.63
C THR A 202 -6.82 13.24 -3.01
N LEU A 203 -7.07 11.94 -2.83
CA LEU A 203 -6.08 11.01 -2.30
C LEU A 203 -4.90 10.83 -3.28
N HIS A 204 -5.19 10.73 -4.57
CA HIS A 204 -4.14 10.67 -5.60
C HIS A 204 -3.34 11.98 -5.67
N ALA A 205 -3.98 13.14 -5.62
CA ALA A 205 -3.30 14.43 -5.57
C ALA A 205 -2.38 14.56 -4.35
N PHE A 206 -2.84 14.09 -3.18
CA PHE A 206 -1.99 14.01 -1.99
C PHE A 206 -0.79 13.09 -2.21
N MET A 207 -0.99 11.89 -2.74
CA MET A 207 0.08 10.94 -3.05
C MET A 207 1.09 11.52 -4.05
N LEU A 208 0.62 12.17 -5.12
CA LEU A 208 1.45 12.81 -6.13
C LEU A 208 2.23 14.03 -5.63
N SER A 209 1.78 14.69 -4.56
CA SER A 209 2.44 15.85 -3.97
C SER A 209 3.62 15.50 -3.03
N GLN A 210 3.80 14.24 -2.72
CA GLN A 210 4.86 13.78 -1.80
C GLN A 210 6.22 13.67 -2.51
N SER A 211 7.30 13.90 -1.77
CA SER A 211 8.67 13.64 -2.26
C SER A 211 8.86 12.15 -2.55
N GLY A 212 9.46 11.83 -3.69
CA GLY A 212 9.74 10.46 -4.12
C GLY A 212 9.16 10.15 -5.49
N ILE A 213 8.96 8.87 -5.78
CA ILE A 213 8.47 8.39 -7.06
C ILE A 213 6.99 7.99 -6.90
N PRO A 214 6.03 8.74 -7.45
CA PRO A 214 4.62 8.36 -7.39
C PRO A 214 4.32 7.23 -8.37
N VAL A 215 3.49 6.27 -7.93
CA VAL A 215 2.99 5.17 -8.75
C VAL A 215 1.47 5.08 -8.62
N ILE A 216 0.79 5.17 -9.76
CA ILE A 216 -0.63 4.88 -9.90
C ILE A 216 -0.76 3.44 -10.38
N TYR A 217 -1.53 2.62 -9.66
CA TYR A 217 -1.74 1.25 -10.07
C TYR A 217 -2.74 1.18 -11.23
N SER A 218 -2.45 0.28 -12.19
CA SER A 218 -3.25 0.13 -13.41
C SER A 218 -4.75 -0.05 -13.11
N GLY A 219 -5.57 0.79 -13.72
CA GLY A 219 -7.02 0.86 -13.53
C GLY A 219 -7.48 1.99 -12.62
N ASP A 220 -6.64 2.49 -11.70
CA ASP A 220 -7.02 3.61 -10.83
C ASP A 220 -7.22 4.90 -11.64
N GLU A 221 -6.44 5.12 -12.71
CA GLU A 221 -6.53 6.27 -13.61
C GLU A 221 -7.87 6.38 -14.36
N ILE A 222 -8.64 5.30 -14.42
CA ILE A 222 -9.99 5.27 -15.04
C ILE A 222 -11.09 4.98 -14.02
N GLY A 223 -10.78 4.99 -12.73
CA GLY A 223 -11.72 4.69 -11.66
C GLY A 223 -12.26 3.26 -11.72
N GLN A 224 -11.45 2.29 -12.16
CA GLN A 224 -11.84 0.90 -12.26
C GLN A 224 -12.24 0.33 -10.90
N VAL A 225 -13.43 -0.25 -10.82
CA VAL A 225 -13.95 -0.89 -9.61
C VAL A 225 -13.45 -2.34 -9.48
N ASN A 226 -13.76 -2.97 -8.37
CA ASN A 226 -13.41 -4.36 -8.07
C ASN A 226 -13.92 -5.33 -9.15
N ASP A 227 -13.12 -6.37 -9.40
CA ASP A 227 -13.46 -7.48 -10.28
C ASP A 227 -13.81 -8.72 -9.46
N TYR A 228 -15.08 -9.02 -9.36
CA TYR A 228 -15.59 -10.17 -8.63
C TYR A 228 -15.56 -11.48 -9.43
N SER A 229 -15.26 -11.42 -10.74
CA SER A 229 -15.23 -12.61 -11.61
C SER A 229 -14.13 -13.59 -11.24
N TYR A 230 -13.11 -13.14 -10.47
CA TYR A 230 -12.06 -14.03 -9.98
C TYR A 230 -12.61 -15.20 -9.15
N LYS A 231 -13.81 -15.05 -8.55
CA LYS A 231 -14.47 -16.10 -7.75
C LYS A 231 -14.95 -17.28 -8.57
N ASP A 232 -15.15 -17.06 -9.87
CA ASP A 232 -15.57 -18.09 -10.81
C ASP A 232 -14.40 -18.93 -11.32
N ASP A 233 -13.15 -18.49 -11.06
CA ASP A 233 -11.92 -19.19 -11.42
C ASP A 233 -11.37 -19.93 -10.20
N PRO A 234 -11.39 -21.29 -10.17
CA PRO A 234 -10.93 -22.07 -9.02
C PRO A 234 -9.49 -21.79 -8.59
N ASP A 235 -8.61 -21.38 -9.52
CA ASP A 235 -7.21 -21.09 -9.25
C ASP A 235 -7.02 -19.71 -8.60
N LYS A 236 -7.99 -18.80 -8.77
CA LYS A 236 -7.96 -17.44 -8.22
C LYS A 236 -8.85 -17.25 -7.00
N ALA A 237 -9.95 -18.00 -6.92
CA ALA A 237 -11.00 -17.83 -5.89
C ALA A 237 -10.50 -17.90 -4.45
N VAL A 238 -9.34 -18.55 -4.22
CA VAL A 238 -8.71 -18.69 -2.90
C VAL A 238 -7.86 -17.47 -2.50
N ASP A 239 -7.64 -16.52 -3.42
CA ASP A 239 -6.79 -15.36 -3.19
C ASP A 239 -7.56 -14.05 -3.50
N SER A 240 -8.07 -13.41 -2.47
CA SER A 240 -8.87 -12.18 -2.60
C SER A 240 -8.11 -10.98 -3.20
N ARG A 241 -6.78 -11.06 -3.39
CA ARG A 241 -6.03 -10.03 -4.10
C ARG A 241 -6.42 -9.94 -5.58
N TYR A 242 -6.98 -10.99 -6.14
CA TYR A 242 -7.53 -10.96 -7.51
C TYR A 242 -8.72 -10.01 -7.66
N LEU A 243 -9.39 -9.66 -6.56
CA LEU A 243 -10.44 -8.63 -6.54
C LEU A 243 -10.01 -7.32 -7.21
N HIS A 244 -8.74 -6.93 -7.02
CA HIS A 244 -8.18 -5.67 -7.51
C HIS A 244 -7.08 -5.86 -8.57
N ARG A 245 -6.94 -7.07 -9.11
CA ARG A 245 -6.00 -7.41 -10.19
C ARG A 245 -6.72 -7.68 -11.52
N GLY A 246 -7.96 -7.20 -11.66
CA GLY A 246 -8.73 -7.34 -12.90
C GLY A 246 -8.00 -6.72 -14.10
N GLU A 247 -8.29 -7.21 -15.29
CA GLU A 247 -7.74 -6.66 -16.53
C GLU A 247 -8.14 -5.20 -16.70
N PHE A 248 -7.24 -4.40 -17.26
CA PHE A 248 -7.49 -2.99 -17.53
C PHE A 248 -8.63 -2.83 -18.53
N ASN A 249 -9.65 -2.06 -18.19
CA ASN A 249 -10.82 -1.86 -19.05
C ASN A 249 -10.54 -0.80 -20.13
N TRP A 250 -9.93 -1.24 -21.22
CA TRP A 250 -9.62 -0.40 -22.37
C TRP A 250 -10.84 0.29 -23.01
N SER A 251 -12.05 -0.23 -22.82
CA SER A 251 -13.25 0.39 -23.37
C SER A 251 -13.60 1.72 -22.70
N LEU A 252 -13.13 1.97 -21.48
CA LEU A 252 -13.31 3.23 -20.76
C LEU A 252 -12.27 4.29 -21.11
N ALA A 253 -11.09 3.89 -21.59
CA ALA A 253 -9.99 4.81 -21.86
C ALA A 253 -10.31 5.92 -22.92
N PRO A 254 -11.10 5.69 -23.97
CA PRO A 254 -11.50 6.75 -24.92
C PRO A 254 -12.39 7.84 -24.31
N ASN A 255 -13.11 7.56 -23.22
CA ASN A 255 -14.08 8.49 -22.63
C ASN A 255 -13.41 9.73 -22.02
N ARG A 256 -12.10 9.70 -21.79
CA ARG A 256 -11.32 10.85 -21.26
C ARG A 256 -11.47 12.15 -22.06
N ASN A 257 -11.91 12.07 -23.31
CA ASN A 257 -12.05 13.22 -24.22
C ASN A 257 -13.53 13.64 -24.41
N ILE A 258 -14.47 12.95 -23.75
CA ILE A 258 -15.89 13.31 -23.79
C ILE A 258 -16.07 14.36 -22.70
N ALA A 259 -16.18 15.63 -23.10
CA ALA A 259 -16.69 16.67 -22.21
C ALA A 259 -18.19 16.49 -22.06
N ASP A 260 -18.67 16.37 -20.82
CA ASP A 260 -20.09 16.36 -20.50
C ASP A 260 -20.73 17.72 -20.80
#